data_97d60cdcf66fd9a8070d6855b56da45a
#
_entry.id   97d60cdcf66fd9a8070d6855b56da45a
#
_cell.length_a   1.000
_cell.length_b   1.000
_cell.length_c   1.000
_cell.angle_alpha   90.00
_cell.angle_beta   90.00
_cell.angle_gamma   90.00
#
_symmetry.space_group_name_H-M   'P 1'
#
loop_
_entity.id
_entity.type
_entity.pdbx_description
1 polymer ?
#
loop_
_entity_poly.entity_id
_entity_poly.type
_entity_poly.pdbx_seq_one_letter_code
_entity_poly.pdbx_strand_id
1 'polypeptide(L)'
;MKFSKYLPHLGLIALILFLITDTSTFIKDISSNTEKNLKQTKGSHKEGSNGQDISKKDKGKKMGIFHYNEGNKNFKAGQYKEAIINYKKALHHNKSFKEATINLSTAYMKNSNFEEALKTLQKGMVLDSKNPHIHYNYACYYSLTGQPEASLKKLKTAIQFGFNNFKQIEIDPDLEKLRQSPEFKRWAFVSNI
;
A
#
# COMPACT_ATOMS: atom_id res chain seq x y z
N MET A 1 8.74 4.18 -52.43
CA MET A 1 8.15 4.89 -51.28
C MET A 1 8.10 3.92 -50.12
N LYS A 2 9.02 4.09 -49.13
CA LYS A 2 9.11 3.26 -47.93
C LYS A 2 9.01 4.19 -46.70
N PHE A 3 7.79 4.46 -46.24
CA PHE A 3 7.54 5.15 -45.00
C PHE A 3 6.32 4.51 -44.34
N SER A 4 6.50 3.48 -43.53
CA SER A 4 5.43 3.01 -42.62
C SER A 4 5.89 1.93 -41.63
N LYS A 5 7.09 2.02 -41.02
CA LYS A 5 7.52 1.05 -40.00
C LYS A 5 7.85 1.64 -38.61
N TYR A 6 7.71 2.95 -38.41
CA TYR A 6 8.11 3.58 -37.15
C TYR A 6 6.99 4.19 -36.31
N LEU A 7 5.73 4.11 -36.76
CA LEU A 7 4.59 4.74 -36.06
C LEU A 7 4.16 4.07 -34.73
N PRO A 8 4.27 2.74 -34.54
CA PRO A 8 3.82 2.13 -33.30
C PRO A 8 4.75 2.42 -32.09
N HIS A 9 6.02 2.72 -32.30
CA HIS A 9 6.97 2.95 -31.20
C HIS A 9 6.90 4.35 -30.60
N LEU A 10 6.48 5.36 -31.36
CA LEU A 10 6.31 6.72 -30.86
C LEU A 10 5.15 6.84 -29.83
N GLY A 11 4.07 6.12 -30.05
CA GLY A 11 2.94 6.06 -29.12
C GLY A 11 3.32 5.40 -27.79
N LEU A 12 4.13 4.34 -27.82
CA LEU A 12 4.58 3.63 -26.62
C LEU A 12 5.55 4.49 -25.80
N ILE A 13 6.46 5.21 -26.45
CA ILE A 13 7.41 6.12 -25.79
C ILE A 13 6.66 7.28 -25.14
N ALA A 14 5.65 7.86 -25.79
CA ALA A 14 4.83 8.92 -25.23
C ALA A 14 4.05 8.45 -23.99
N LEU A 15 3.53 7.22 -24.00
CA LEU A 15 2.82 6.62 -22.87
C LEU A 15 3.76 6.37 -21.68
N ILE A 16 4.98 5.88 -21.94
CA ILE A 16 5.99 5.65 -20.89
C ILE A 16 6.45 6.98 -20.29
N LEU A 17 6.67 8.03 -21.11
CA LEU A 17 7.04 9.36 -20.62
C LEU A 17 5.90 10.00 -19.80
N PHE A 18 4.65 9.80 -20.18
CA PHE A 18 3.49 10.29 -19.44
C PHE A 18 3.39 9.63 -18.06
N LEU A 19 3.59 8.31 -17.97
CA LEU A 19 3.60 7.58 -16.69
C LEU A 19 4.77 7.99 -15.76
N ILE A 20 5.92 8.35 -16.34
CA ILE A 20 7.09 8.82 -15.56
C ILE A 20 6.86 10.25 -15.04
N THR A 21 6.23 11.12 -15.82
CA THR A 21 5.94 12.51 -15.39
C THR A 21 4.89 12.56 -14.28
N ASP A 22 3.86 11.70 -14.33
CA ASP A 22 2.82 11.64 -13.29
C ASP A 22 3.40 11.17 -11.93
N THR A 23 4.30 10.18 -11.94
CA THR A 23 4.94 9.72 -10.71
C THR A 23 5.92 10.75 -10.13
N SER A 24 6.61 11.53 -10.97
CA SER A 24 7.57 12.54 -10.50
C SER A 24 6.90 13.79 -9.94
N THR A 25 5.77 14.22 -10.50
CA THR A 25 4.94 15.31 -9.95
C THR A 25 4.32 14.90 -8.61
N PHE A 26 3.82 13.68 -8.50
CA PHE A 26 3.25 13.15 -7.25
C PHE A 26 4.31 13.07 -6.13
N ILE A 27 5.54 12.62 -6.44
CA ILE A 27 6.64 12.58 -5.46
C ILE A 27 7.06 13.99 -5.03
N LYS A 28 7.09 14.97 -5.95
CA LYS A 28 7.38 16.37 -5.61
C LYS A 28 6.33 16.99 -4.70
N ASP A 29 5.04 16.72 -4.94
CA ASP A 29 3.95 17.24 -4.11
C ASP A 29 3.98 16.64 -2.68
N ILE A 30 4.32 15.36 -2.54
CA ILE A 30 4.52 14.73 -1.23
C ILE A 30 5.72 15.33 -0.52
N SER A 31 6.86 15.52 -1.21
CA SER A 31 8.08 16.11 -0.65
C SER A 31 7.85 17.55 -0.19
N SER A 32 7.18 18.38 -1.00
CA SER A 32 6.88 19.79 -0.67
C SER A 32 5.92 19.93 0.51
N ASN A 33 4.93 19.03 0.65
CA ASN A 33 4.03 19.01 1.79
C ASN A 33 4.72 18.50 3.06
N THR A 34 5.69 17.59 2.94
CA THR A 34 6.49 17.10 4.08
C THR A 34 7.41 18.20 4.59
N GLU A 35 8.06 18.97 3.71
CA GLU A 35 8.91 20.10 4.10
C GLU A 35 8.12 21.26 4.71
N LYS A 36 6.91 21.58 4.21
CA LYS A 36 6.03 22.60 4.81
C LYS A 36 5.59 22.20 6.22
N ASN A 37 5.26 20.94 6.45
CA ASN A 37 4.93 20.43 7.77
C ASN A 37 6.15 20.42 8.71
N LEU A 38 7.36 20.20 8.20
CA LEU A 38 8.59 20.21 9.01
C LEU A 38 9.01 21.64 9.41
N LYS A 39 8.74 22.65 8.55
CA LYS A 39 9.03 24.06 8.85
C LYS A 39 8.04 24.68 9.86
N GLN A 40 6.78 24.23 9.89
CA GLN A 40 5.80 24.66 10.88
C GLN A 40 6.08 24.15 12.31
N THR A 41 6.87 23.09 12.47
CA THR A 41 7.23 22.55 13.79
C THR A 41 8.46 23.20 14.43
N LYS A 42 9.18 24.09 13.71
CA LYS A 42 10.42 24.74 14.22
C LYS A 42 10.25 26.16 14.76
N GLY A 43 9.03 26.67 14.84
CA GLY A 43 8.78 28.06 15.26
C GLY A 43 7.77 28.17 16.39
N SER A 44 8.06 27.67 17.60
CA SER A 44 7.46 28.16 18.85
C SER A 44 8.09 27.46 20.05
N HIS A 45 9.23 27.93 20.49
CA HIS A 45 9.68 27.69 21.88
C HIS A 45 8.83 28.57 22.81
N LYS A 46 7.89 27.95 23.52
CA LYS A 46 7.40 28.43 24.80
C LYS A 46 7.52 27.26 25.80
N GLU A 47 8.46 27.41 26.71
CA GLU A 47 8.59 26.57 27.92
C GLU A 47 7.29 26.65 28.71
N GLY A 48 6.67 25.52 29.01
CA GLY A 48 5.51 25.43 29.90
C GLY A 48 4.43 24.40 29.55
N SER A 49 4.56 23.58 28.47
CA SER A 49 3.47 22.68 28.06
C SER A 49 3.81 21.18 27.97
N ASN A 50 4.98 20.75 28.47
CA ASN A 50 5.48 19.39 28.20
C ASN A 50 4.59 18.26 28.78
N GLY A 51 3.93 18.45 29.89
CA GLY A 51 3.08 17.42 30.53
C GLY A 51 1.73 17.21 29.83
N GLN A 52 1.11 18.28 29.31
CA GLN A 52 -0.20 18.21 28.64
C GLN A 52 -0.09 17.66 27.20
N ASP A 53 1.02 17.92 26.50
CA ASP A 53 1.22 17.46 25.12
C ASP A 53 1.55 15.96 25.08
N ILE A 54 2.33 15.45 26.02
CA ILE A 54 2.59 14.00 26.19
C ILE A 54 1.29 13.26 26.48
N SER A 55 0.45 13.76 27.40
CA SER A 55 -0.85 13.16 27.72
C SER A 55 -1.80 13.13 26.52
N LYS A 56 -1.84 14.19 25.71
CA LYS A 56 -2.67 14.28 24.50
C LYS A 56 -2.19 13.32 23.39
N LYS A 57 -0.87 13.20 23.22
CA LYS A 57 -0.26 12.28 22.25
C LYS A 57 -0.51 10.82 22.63
N ASP A 58 -0.40 10.47 23.90
CA ASP A 58 -0.66 9.12 24.42
C ASP A 58 -2.14 8.77 24.31
N LYS A 59 -3.05 9.71 24.60
CA LYS A 59 -4.48 9.53 24.37
C LYS A 59 -4.78 9.28 22.89
N GLY A 60 -4.15 10.03 21.98
CA GLY A 60 -4.27 9.81 20.53
C GLY A 60 -3.83 8.41 20.12
N LYS A 61 -2.68 7.93 20.59
CA LYS A 61 -2.20 6.57 20.31
C LYS A 61 -3.19 5.49 20.80
N LYS A 62 -3.70 5.62 22.02
CA LYS A 62 -4.69 4.69 22.59
C LYS A 62 -5.96 4.64 21.74
N MET A 63 -6.46 5.80 21.31
CA MET A 63 -7.63 5.88 20.42
C MET A 63 -7.34 5.26 19.04
N GLY A 64 -6.14 5.46 18.51
CA GLY A 64 -5.70 4.82 17.27
C GLY A 64 -5.74 3.30 17.36
N ILE A 65 -5.21 2.73 18.45
CA ILE A 65 -5.22 1.28 18.71
C ILE A 65 -6.66 0.77 18.89
N PHE A 66 -7.50 1.50 19.62
CA PHE A 66 -8.91 1.14 19.79
C PHE A 66 -9.63 1.00 18.43
N HIS A 67 -9.54 2.02 17.58
CA HIS A 67 -10.17 1.97 16.26
C HIS A 67 -9.54 0.91 15.36
N TYR A 68 -8.24 0.67 15.44
CA TYR A 68 -7.60 -0.43 14.72
C TYR A 68 -8.19 -1.79 15.11
N ASN A 69 -8.38 -2.04 16.39
CA ASN A 69 -8.97 -3.29 16.88
C ASN A 69 -10.43 -3.45 16.45
N GLU A 70 -11.24 -2.38 16.50
CA GLU A 70 -12.61 -2.40 15.97
C GLU A 70 -12.62 -2.64 14.45
N GLY A 71 -11.68 -2.07 13.71
CA GLY A 71 -11.49 -2.35 12.29
C GLY A 71 -11.19 -3.82 12.02
N ASN A 72 -10.31 -4.44 12.81
CA ASN A 72 -9.99 -5.86 12.70
C ASN A 72 -11.20 -6.76 13.01
N LYS A 73 -12.03 -6.39 14.00
CA LYS A 73 -13.27 -7.10 14.33
C LYS A 73 -14.23 -7.06 13.17
N ASN A 74 -14.49 -5.87 12.61
CA ASN A 74 -15.38 -5.70 11.49
C ASN A 74 -14.87 -6.43 10.24
N PHE A 75 -13.55 -6.37 9.99
CA PHE A 75 -12.93 -7.08 8.87
C PHE A 75 -13.14 -8.59 8.95
N LYS A 76 -12.91 -9.19 10.13
CA LYS A 76 -13.16 -10.61 10.38
C LYS A 76 -14.63 -11.00 10.21
N ALA A 77 -15.56 -10.08 10.49
CA ALA A 77 -16.98 -10.27 10.28
C ALA A 77 -17.43 -10.04 8.81
N GLY A 78 -16.50 -9.75 7.87
CA GLY A 78 -16.83 -9.45 6.48
C GLY A 78 -17.42 -8.04 6.27
N GLN A 79 -17.50 -7.24 7.31
CA GLN A 79 -18.03 -5.87 7.30
C GLN A 79 -16.94 -4.89 6.81
N TYR A 80 -16.59 -4.98 5.52
CA TYR A 80 -15.42 -4.26 4.99
C TYR A 80 -15.61 -2.75 4.96
N LYS A 81 -16.83 -2.23 4.79
CA LYS A 81 -17.12 -0.79 4.85
C LYS A 81 -16.87 -0.22 6.24
N GLU A 82 -17.32 -0.90 7.27
CA GLU A 82 -17.12 -0.55 8.67
C GLU A 82 -15.66 -0.68 9.08
N ALA A 83 -14.96 -1.71 8.59
CA ALA A 83 -13.53 -1.87 8.78
C ALA A 83 -12.75 -0.69 8.20
N ILE A 84 -13.08 -0.25 6.98
CA ILE A 84 -12.47 0.92 6.33
C ILE A 84 -12.66 2.17 7.19
N ILE A 85 -13.87 2.41 7.70
CA ILE A 85 -14.15 3.57 8.56
C ILE A 85 -13.27 3.54 9.81
N ASN A 86 -13.16 2.39 10.45
CA ASN A 86 -12.40 2.25 11.68
C ASN A 86 -10.88 2.35 11.43
N TYR A 87 -10.34 1.74 10.38
CA TYR A 87 -8.92 1.92 10.04
C TYR A 87 -8.59 3.38 9.67
N LYS A 88 -9.48 4.10 9.00
CA LYS A 88 -9.33 5.54 8.74
C LYS A 88 -9.30 6.35 10.05
N LYS A 89 -10.17 6.04 11.02
CA LYS A 89 -10.14 6.65 12.35
C LYS A 89 -8.82 6.35 13.08
N ALA A 90 -8.32 5.11 13.01
CA ALA A 90 -7.03 4.75 13.56
C ALA A 90 -5.90 5.61 12.97
N LEU A 91 -5.88 5.78 11.65
CA LEU A 91 -4.91 6.60 10.94
C LEU A 91 -5.10 8.11 11.16
N HIS A 92 -6.31 8.58 11.50
CA HIS A 92 -6.54 9.95 11.93
C HIS A 92 -5.82 10.23 13.25
N HIS A 93 -5.85 9.30 14.20
CA HIS A 93 -5.18 9.40 15.49
C HIS A 93 -3.67 9.14 15.40
N ASN A 94 -3.24 8.26 14.53
CA ASN A 94 -1.84 7.92 14.30
C ASN A 94 -1.55 7.72 12.81
N LYS A 95 -1.10 8.78 12.14
CA LYS A 95 -0.82 8.79 10.69
C LYS A 95 0.27 7.80 10.26
N SER A 96 1.16 7.41 11.19
CA SER A 96 2.27 6.47 10.92
C SER A 96 1.96 5.04 11.34
N PHE A 97 0.69 4.70 11.59
CA PHE A 97 0.28 3.38 12.04
C PHE A 97 0.33 2.40 10.84
N LYS A 98 1.47 1.73 10.68
CA LYS A 98 1.77 0.86 9.54
C LYS A 98 0.74 -0.26 9.39
N GLU A 99 0.41 -0.96 10.49
CA GLU A 99 -0.53 -2.06 10.50
C GLU A 99 -1.93 -1.62 10.07
N ALA A 100 -2.37 -0.44 10.52
CA ALA A 100 -3.66 0.12 10.09
C ALA A 100 -3.64 0.48 8.60
N THR A 101 -2.52 0.97 8.07
CA THR A 101 -2.35 1.25 6.64
C THR A 101 -2.42 -0.04 5.81
N ILE A 102 -1.73 -1.10 6.25
CA ILE A 102 -1.73 -2.41 5.58
C ILE A 102 -3.16 -2.97 5.56
N ASN A 103 -3.84 -3.02 6.72
CA ASN A 103 -5.18 -3.59 6.82
C ASN A 103 -6.23 -2.75 6.10
N LEU A 104 -6.07 -1.43 6.05
CA LEU A 104 -6.93 -0.54 5.25
C LEU A 104 -6.84 -0.86 3.76
N SER A 105 -5.62 -1.09 3.24
CA SER A 105 -5.47 -1.47 1.83
C SER A 105 -6.17 -2.79 1.50
N THR A 106 -6.07 -3.78 2.40
CA THR A 106 -6.78 -5.05 2.25
C THR A 106 -8.30 -4.87 2.32
N ALA A 107 -8.79 -4.06 3.28
CA ALA A 107 -10.22 -3.78 3.40
C ALA A 107 -10.78 -3.08 2.15
N TYR A 108 -10.03 -2.17 1.55
CA TYR A 108 -10.41 -1.55 0.28
C TYR A 108 -10.46 -2.58 -0.88
N MET A 109 -9.48 -3.48 -0.98
CA MET A 109 -9.51 -4.55 -2.00
C MET A 109 -10.73 -5.46 -1.82
N LYS A 110 -11.01 -5.89 -0.57
CA LYS A 110 -12.20 -6.73 -0.27
C LYS A 110 -13.52 -6.02 -0.55
N ASN A 111 -13.55 -4.69 -0.48
CA ASN A 111 -14.71 -3.88 -0.85
C ASN A 111 -14.69 -3.43 -2.31
N SER A 112 -13.79 -3.97 -3.15
CA SER A 112 -13.61 -3.63 -4.57
C SER A 112 -13.26 -2.16 -4.85
N ASN A 113 -12.79 -1.43 -3.87
CA ASN A 113 -12.31 -0.04 -3.99
C ASN A 113 -10.82 -0.02 -4.40
N PHE A 114 -10.51 -0.47 -5.61
CA PHE A 114 -9.11 -0.67 -6.06
C PHE A 114 -8.30 0.62 -6.15
N GLU A 115 -8.90 1.74 -6.52
CA GLU A 115 -8.21 3.03 -6.56
C GLU A 115 -7.72 3.45 -5.17
N GLU A 116 -8.60 3.37 -4.16
CA GLU A 116 -8.25 3.71 -2.78
C GLU A 116 -7.27 2.68 -2.16
N ALA A 117 -7.38 1.42 -2.57
CA ALA A 117 -6.41 0.40 -2.19
C ALA A 117 -5.00 0.77 -2.68
N LEU A 118 -4.86 1.14 -3.96
CA LEU A 118 -3.58 1.54 -4.54
C LEU A 118 -3.00 2.77 -3.85
N LYS A 119 -3.80 3.84 -3.66
CA LYS A 119 -3.37 5.03 -2.92
C LYS A 119 -2.89 4.70 -1.50
N THR A 120 -3.56 3.75 -0.85
CA THR A 120 -3.20 3.32 0.51
C THR A 120 -1.91 2.51 0.51
N LEU A 121 -1.72 1.62 -0.46
CA LEU A 121 -0.48 0.87 -0.64
C LEU A 121 0.71 1.79 -0.93
N GLN A 122 0.53 2.83 -1.75
CA GLN A 122 1.55 3.85 -2.01
C GLN A 122 1.96 4.58 -0.72
N LYS A 123 0.99 4.96 0.12
CA LYS A 123 1.28 5.52 1.46
C LYS A 123 2.05 4.54 2.33
N GLY A 124 1.68 3.26 2.30
CA GLY A 124 2.41 2.21 3.01
C GLY A 124 3.87 2.10 2.57
N MET A 125 4.14 2.19 1.27
CA MET A 125 5.52 2.20 0.74
C MET A 125 6.34 3.41 1.21
N VAL A 126 5.71 4.57 1.39
CA VAL A 126 6.38 5.76 1.97
C VAL A 126 6.71 5.54 3.44
N LEU A 127 5.82 4.89 4.20
CA LEU A 127 6.03 4.62 5.63
C LEU A 127 7.08 3.53 5.88
N ASP A 128 7.12 2.50 5.02
CA ASP A 128 8.03 1.38 5.17
C ASP A 128 8.20 0.62 3.83
N SER A 129 9.15 1.05 3.04
CA SER A 129 9.41 0.50 1.69
C SER A 129 9.91 -0.95 1.68
N LYS A 130 10.37 -1.47 2.82
CA LYS A 130 10.87 -2.85 2.97
C LYS A 130 9.89 -3.76 3.71
N ASN A 131 8.69 -3.29 4.04
CA ASN A 131 7.72 -4.09 4.75
C ASN A 131 7.19 -5.23 3.86
N PRO A 132 7.38 -6.50 4.23
CA PRO A 132 6.97 -7.64 3.42
C PRO A 132 5.45 -7.70 3.17
N HIS A 133 4.63 -7.28 4.14
CA HIS A 133 3.17 -7.32 4.02
C HIS A 133 2.65 -6.27 3.03
N ILE A 134 3.31 -5.12 2.90
CA ILE A 134 2.95 -4.12 1.89
C ILE A 134 3.19 -4.70 0.48
N HIS A 135 4.34 -5.34 0.25
CA HIS A 135 4.64 -5.97 -1.03
C HIS A 135 3.70 -7.15 -1.31
N TYR A 136 3.34 -7.93 -0.30
CA TYR A 136 2.33 -8.99 -0.43
C TYR A 136 0.97 -8.41 -0.84
N ASN A 137 0.51 -7.35 -0.19
CA ASN A 137 -0.75 -6.70 -0.54
C ASN A 137 -0.71 -6.07 -1.96
N TYR A 138 0.44 -5.57 -2.41
CA TYR A 138 0.61 -5.18 -3.81
C TYR A 138 0.48 -6.38 -4.76
N ALA A 139 1.00 -7.55 -4.38
CA ALA A 139 0.82 -8.76 -5.18
C ALA A 139 -0.67 -9.14 -5.28
N CYS A 140 -1.41 -9.08 -4.17
CA CYS A 140 -2.87 -9.28 -4.17
C CYS A 140 -3.57 -8.26 -5.06
N TYR A 141 -3.24 -6.98 -4.93
CA TYR A 141 -3.81 -5.92 -5.76
C TYR A 141 -3.62 -6.19 -7.26
N TYR A 142 -2.39 -6.50 -7.68
CA TYR A 142 -2.10 -6.78 -9.09
C TYR A 142 -2.76 -8.06 -9.59
N SER A 143 -2.85 -9.10 -8.75
CA SER A 143 -3.58 -10.31 -9.07
C SER A 143 -5.08 -10.03 -9.31
N LEU A 144 -5.72 -9.31 -8.37
CA LEU A 144 -7.13 -8.94 -8.46
C LEU A 144 -7.44 -8.09 -9.70
N THR A 145 -6.52 -7.19 -10.06
CA THR A 145 -6.65 -6.29 -11.23
C THR A 145 -6.16 -6.91 -12.55
N GLY A 146 -5.82 -8.21 -12.56
CA GLY A 146 -5.47 -8.93 -13.79
C GLY A 146 -4.08 -8.63 -14.35
N GLN A 147 -3.11 -8.33 -13.50
CA GLN A 147 -1.72 -8.01 -13.84
C GLN A 147 -0.75 -9.05 -13.23
N PRO A 148 -0.72 -10.30 -13.73
CA PRO A 148 -0.02 -11.42 -13.08
C PRO A 148 1.50 -11.23 -13.03
N GLU A 149 2.15 -10.63 -14.03
CA GLU A 149 3.58 -10.38 -14.00
C GLU A 149 3.96 -9.37 -12.90
N ALA A 150 3.21 -8.29 -12.77
CA ALA A 150 3.41 -7.30 -11.72
C ALA A 150 3.15 -7.91 -10.33
N SER A 151 2.12 -8.75 -10.23
CA SER A 151 1.78 -9.51 -9.02
C SER A 151 2.93 -10.42 -8.60
N LEU A 152 3.46 -11.24 -9.52
CA LEU A 152 4.58 -12.14 -9.24
C LEU A 152 5.84 -11.38 -8.82
N LYS A 153 6.14 -10.26 -9.49
CA LYS A 153 7.27 -9.40 -9.11
C LYS A 153 7.14 -8.90 -7.67
N LYS A 154 5.96 -8.45 -7.28
CA LYS A 154 5.71 -7.97 -5.90
C LYS A 154 5.72 -9.10 -4.87
N LEU A 155 5.21 -10.29 -5.21
CA LEU A 155 5.29 -11.45 -4.36
C LEU A 155 6.73 -11.88 -4.09
N LYS A 156 7.57 -11.95 -5.12
CA LYS A 156 9.01 -12.22 -4.96
C LYS A 156 9.69 -11.18 -4.07
N THR A 157 9.34 -9.91 -4.22
CA THR A 157 9.87 -8.83 -3.35
C THR A 157 9.39 -9.01 -1.90
N ALA A 158 8.15 -9.41 -1.68
CA ALA A 158 7.64 -9.70 -0.33
C ALA A 158 8.46 -10.82 0.34
N ILE A 159 8.70 -11.93 -0.37
CA ILE A 159 9.52 -13.04 0.11
C ILE A 159 10.96 -12.60 0.39
N GLN A 160 11.55 -11.81 -0.50
CA GLN A 160 12.90 -11.25 -0.33
C GLN A 160 13.01 -10.39 0.94
N PHE A 161 11.95 -9.68 1.31
CA PHE A 161 11.89 -8.88 2.55
C PHE A 161 11.39 -9.66 3.77
N GLY A 162 11.23 -10.99 3.66
CA GLY A 162 10.98 -11.85 4.80
C GLY A 162 9.52 -12.33 4.94
N PHE A 163 8.67 -12.17 3.91
CA PHE A 163 7.37 -12.84 3.90
C PHE A 163 7.57 -14.37 3.78
N ASN A 164 7.17 -15.11 4.81
CA ASN A 164 7.43 -16.55 4.90
C ASN A 164 6.16 -17.40 5.09
N ASN A 165 4.99 -16.81 4.98
CA ASN A 165 3.73 -17.57 5.06
C ASN A 165 3.37 -18.15 3.68
N PHE A 166 4.10 -19.20 3.26
CA PHE A 166 3.88 -19.84 1.96
C PHE A 166 2.50 -20.46 1.84
N LYS A 167 1.98 -21.04 2.94
CA LYS A 167 0.62 -21.57 2.97
C LYS A 167 -0.42 -20.51 2.61
N GLN A 168 -0.23 -19.27 3.06
CA GLN A 168 -1.13 -18.16 2.66
C GLN A 168 -1.05 -17.90 1.16
N ILE A 169 0.14 -17.96 0.55
CA ILE A 169 0.30 -17.77 -0.91
C ILE A 169 -0.50 -18.83 -1.68
N GLU A 170 -0.56 -20.06 -1.17
CA GLU A 170 -1.27 -21.17 -1.81
C GLU A 170 -2.79 -21.03 -1.75
N ILE A 171 -3.33 -20.49 -0.64
CA ILE A 171 -4.78 -20.52 -0.37
C ILE A 171 -5.46 -19.17 -0.49
N ASP A 172 -4.71 -18.05 -0.55
CA ASP A 172 -5.32 -16.71 -0.60
C ASP A 172 -6.12 -16.50 -1.90
N PRO A 173 -7.43 -16.28 -1.82
CA PRO A 173 -8.26 -16.05 -3.00
C PRO A 173 -7.84 -14.81 -3.79
N ASP A 174 -7.21 -13.81 -3.15
CA ASP A 174 -6.75 -12.60 -3.83
C ASP A 174 -5.57 -12.87 -4.78
N LEU A 175 -4.85 -13.99 -4.60
CA LEU A 175 -3.76 -14.43 -5.47
C LEU A 175 -4.19 -15.48 -6.51
N GLU A 176 -5.48 -15.80 -6.63
CA GLU A 176 -5.93 -16.88 -7.51
C GLU A 176 -5.55 -16.65 -8.98
N LYS A 177 -5.78 -15.45 -9.52
CA LYS A 177 -5.39 -15.12 -10.90
C LYS A 177 -3.88 -15.21 -11.12
N LEU A 178 -3.09 -14.84 -10.11
CA LEU A 178 -1.65 -15.03 -10.16
C LEU A 178 -1.29 -16.53 -10.21
N ARG A 179 -1.84 -17.35 -9.31
CA ARG A 179 -1.55 -18.79 -9.28
C ARG A 179 -1.93 -19.51 -10.57
N GLN A 180 -2.97 -19.05 -11.25
CA GLN A 180 -3.40 -19.61 -12.55
C GLN A 180 -2.47 -19.21 -13.70
N SER A 181 -1.64 -18.17 -13.53
CA SER A 181 -0.79 -17.64 -14.60
C SER A 181 0.37 -18.57 -14.95
N PRO A 182 0.82 -18.61 -16.24
CA PRO A 182 1.99 -19.38 -16.64
C PRO A 182 3.28 -18.95 -15.90
N GLU A 183 3.39 -17.66 -15.61
CA GLU A 183 4.56 -17.08 -14.93
C GLU A 183 4.72 -17.62 -13.52
N PHE A 184 3.62 -17.70 -12.77
CA PHE A 184 3.62 -18.25 -11.41
C PHE A 184 3.92 -19.74 -11.43
N LYS A 185 3.28 -20.52 -12.31
CA LYS A 185 3.48 -21.97 -12.41
C LYS A 185 4.94 -22.31 -12.71
N ARG A 186 5.57 -21.59 -13.66
CA ARG A 186 7.01 -21.77 -13.93
C ARG A 186 7.89 -21.43 -12.74
N TRP A 187 7.59 -20.33 -12.07
CA TRP A 187 8.36 -19.89 -10.91
C TRP A 187 8.20 -20.85 -9.72
N ALA A 188 6.97 -21.26 -9.39
CA ALA A 188 6.69 -22.18 -8.29
C ALA A 188 7.38 -23.53 -8.50
N PHE A 189 7.36 -24.07 -9.73
CA PHE A 189 8.06 -25.31 -10.08
C PHE A 189 9.58 -25.22 -9.84
N VAL A 190 10.23 -24.11 -10.22
CA VAL A 190 11.68 -23.94 -10.04
C VAL A 190 12.05 -23.66 -8.57
N SER A 191 11.14 -23.05 -7.82
CA SER A 191 11.40 -22.61 -6.43
C SER A 191 10.98 -23.64 -5.37
N ASN A 192 10.39 -24.77 -5.77
CA ASN A 192 9.85 -25.80 -4.88
C ASN A 192 8.84 -25.24 -3.85
N ILE A 193 8.02 -24.28 -4.27
CA ILE A 193 6.96 -23.65 -3.46
C ILE A 193 5.61 -24.15 -3.94
#